data_46c137243c151c3fd6b78afe0ac341aa
#
_entry.id   46c137243c151c3fd6b78afe0ac341aa
#
_cell.length_a   1.000
_cell.length_b   1.000
_cell.length_c   1.000
_cell.angle_alpha   90.00
_cell.angle_beta   90.00
_cell.angle_gamma   90.00
#
_symmetry.space_group_name_H-M   'P 1'
#
loop_
_entity.id
_entity.type
_entity.pdbx_description
1 polymer ?
#
loop_
_entity_poly.entity_id
_entity_poly.type
_entity_poly.pdbx_seq_one_letter_code
_entity_poly.pdbx_strand_id
1 'polypeptide(L)'
;MIALTKPTLAPRSPPHGCVDRPKANDCDSCGARALSVCSSVADIDLVRLGDLAEVVKLSAGAVLTREGEPAPHVFNITSGSLRVYKLLPDGRRQITGFLFAGDFLGLAIGESYVFSAEAIETTTVCRFRKGPFRALVESSSPLEHMLLHRTSHELAAAQNQMLLLGRKTAIERLASFLLDLPGHDPARPTAPGHVRLPMKRGEIADYLGLTIETVSRVLTRMKAKGIISMPSQSDLIVERPDLLRAHASGEV
;
A
#
# COMPACT_ATOMS: atom_id res chain seq x y z
N MET A 1 20.45 -40.73 5.73
CA MET A 1 20.61 -39.44 5.02
C MET A 1 19.73 -39.49 3.79
N ILE A 2 18.55 -38.88 3.86
CA ILE A 2 17.62 -38.77 2.71
C ILE A 2 17.75 -37.32 2.22
N ALA A 3 18.31 -37.16 1.02
CA ALA A 3 18.44 -35.88 0.36
C ALA A 3 17.06 -35.43 -0.15
N LEU A 4 16.50 -34.40 0.48
CA LEU A 4 15.31 -33.71 0.00
C LEU A 4 15.70 -32.81 -1.18
N THR A 5 15.46 -33.26 -2.40
CA THR A 5 15.54 -32.46 -3.62
C THR A 5 14.43 -31.42 -3.60
N LYS A 6 14.82 -30.13 -3.51
CA LYS A 6 13.89 -28.99 -3.71
C LYS A 6 13.35 -29.04 -5.13
N PRO A 7 12.03 -28.90 -5.36
CA PRO A 7 11.50 -28.75 -6.69
C PRO A 7 11.93 -27.41 -7.26
N THR A 8 12.65 -27.44 -8.37
CA THR A 8 13.02 -26.28 -9.18
C THR A 8 11.77 -25.78 -9.89
N LEU A 9 11.13 -24.73 -9.35
CA LEU A 9 10.07 -24.02 -10.06
C LEU A 9 10.71 -23.25 -11.21
N ALA A 10 10.34 -23.61 -12.45
CA ALA A 10 10.71 -22.85 -13.65
C ALA A 10 10.27 -21.38 -13.52
N PRO A 11 11.08 -20.41 -13.97
CA PRO A 11 10.71 -19.00 -13.93
C PRO A 11 9.48 -18.77 -14.81
N ARG A 12 8.34 -18.48 -14.20
CA ARG A 12 7.16 -17.98 -14.92
C ARG A 12 7.43 -16.53 -15.30
N SER A 13 7.35 -16.25 -16.61
CA SER A 13 7.44 -14.91 -17.18
C SER A 13 6.50 -13.94 -16.43
N PRO A 14 6.92 -12.68 -16.20
CA PRO A 14 6.06 -11.69 -15.56
C PRO A 14 4.78 -11.48 -16.37
N PRO A 15 3.65 -11.14 -15.74
CA PRO A 15 2.40 -10.90 -16.45
C PRO A 15 2.62 -9.75 -17.44
N HIS A 16 2.26 -10.00 -18.72
CA HIS A 16 2.29 -9.01 -19.79
C HIS A 16 1.22 -7.94 -19.53
N GLY A 17 1.53 -6.94 -18.69
CA GLY A 17 0.80 -5.69 -18.63
C GLY A 17 1.24 -4.83 -19.82
N CYS A 18 0.31 -4.12 -20.48
CA CYS A 18 0.67 -3.11 -21.46
C CYS A 18 1.61 -2.11 -20.82
N VAL A 19 2.83 -1.97 -21.34
CA VAL A 19 3.83 -1.01 -20.86
C VAL A 19 3.76 0.17 -21.81
N ASP A 20 3.10 1.26 -21.35
CA ASP A 20 3.12 2.54 -22.03
C ASP A 20 4.19 3.43 -21.40
N ARG A 21 5.02 4.11 -22.21
CA ARG A 21 5.88 5.18 -21.71
C ARG A 21 5.05 6.45 -21.56
N PRO A 22 4.96 7.05 -20.35
CA PRO A 22 4.31 8.33 -20.20
C PRO A 22 5.05 9.36 -21.05
N LYS A 23 4.30 10.23 -21.71
CA LYS A 23 4.88 11.45 -22.29
C LYS A 23 5.10 12.43 -21.14
N ALA A 24 6.06 13.36 -21.26
CA ALA A 24 6.36 14.36 -20.22
C ALA A 24 5.10 15.09 -19.71
N ASN A 25 4.11 15.30 -20.56
CA ASN A 25 2.81 15.93 -20.23
C ASN A 25 1.91 15.06 -19.34
N ASP A 26 2.15 13.74 -19.22
CA ASP A 26 1.30 12.86 -18.39
C ASP A 26 1.58 13.04 -16.89
N CYS A 27 2.79 13.50 -16.52
CA CYS A 27 3.14 13.79 -15.13
C CYS A 27 2.44 15.05 -14.60
N ASP A 28 2.15 16.04 -15.46
CA ASP A 28 1.45 17.27 -15.10
C ASP A 28 -0.04 17.03 -14.82
N SER A 29 -0.64 16.06 -15.49
CA SER A 29 -2.04 15.65 -15.31
C SER A 29 -2.21 14.50 -14.31
N CYS A 30 -1.13 14.00 -13.69
CA CYS A 30 -1.17 12.86 -12.79
C CYS A 30 -1.89 13.19 -11.48
N GLY A 31 -3.05 12.58 -11.23
CA GLY A 31 -3.84 12.79 -10.00
C GLY A 31 -3.11 12.39 -8.71
N ALA A 32 -2.12 11.51 -8.79
CA ALA A 32 -1.32 11.09 -7.63
C ALA A 32 -0.09 12.00 -7.40
N ARG A 33 0.22 12.97 -8.28
CA ARG A 33 1.42 13.82 -8.16
C ARG A 33 1.53 14.48 -6.79
N ALA A 34 0.46 15.12 -6.34
CA ALA A 34 0.45 15.85 -5.07
C ALA A 34 0.66 14.97 -3.83
N LEU A 35 0.40 13.68 -3.92
CA LEU A 35 0.50 12.71 -2.82
C LEU A 35 1.77 11.87 -2.89
N SER A 36 2.50 11.91 -4.00
CA SER A 36 3.62 11.02 -4.30
C SER A 36 4.98 11.70 -4.10
N VAL A 37 6.04 10.94 -4.33
CA VAL A 37 7.42 11.46 -4.38
C VAL A 37 7.59 12.59 -5.41
N CYS A 38 6.68 12.68 -6.39
CA CYS A 38 6.69 13.70 -7.44
C CYS A 38 6.26 15.09 -6.93
N SER A 39 5.65 15.20 -5.74
CA SER A 39 5.11 16.48 -5.22
C SER A 39 6.18 17.52 -4.91
N SER A 40 7.38 17.09 -4.54
CA SER A 40 8.48 17.96 -4.09
C SER A 40 9.60 18.07 -5.11
N VAL A 41 9.40 17.50 -6.30
CA VAL A 41 10.42 17.47 -7.36
C VAL A 41 10.27 18.72 -8.21
N ALA A 42 11.39 19.45 -8.44
CA ALA A 42 11.42 20.59 -9.36
C ALA A 42 11.06 20.15 -10.78
N ASP A 43 10.52 21.06 -11.59
CA ASP A 43 10.01 20.73 -12.94
C ASP A 43 11.05 20.01 -13.82
N ILE A 44 12.33 20.41 -13.74
CA ILE A 44 13.40 19.77 -14.51
C ILE A 44 13.64 18.31 -14.08
N ASP A 45 13.58 18.03 -12.77
CA ASP A 45 13.75 16.68 -12.26
C ASP A 45 12.48 15.85 -12.46
N LEU A 46 11.32 16.50 -12.52
CA LEU A 46 10.05 15.85 -12.86
C LEU A 46 10.07 15.34 -14.29
N VAL A 47 10.60 16.10 -15.24
CA VAL A 47 10.80 15.64 -16.63
C VAL A 47 11.72 14.42 -16.65
N ARG A 48 12.88 14.49 -15.97
CA ARG A 48 13.82 13.36 -15.86
C ARG A 48 13.17 12.12 -15.25
N LEU A 49 12.37 12.31 -14.19
CA LEU A 49 11.63 11.22 -13.55
C LEU A 49 10.60 10.62 -14.51
N GLY A 50 9.90 11.46 -15.28
CA GLY A 50 8.97 11.05 -16.33
C GLY A 50 9.63 10.21 -17.41
N ASP A 51 10.83 10.62 -17.86
CA ASP A 51 11.60 9.88 -18.88
C ASP A 51 12.05 8.49 -18.40
N LEU A 52 12.25 8.32 -17.10
CA LEU A 52 12.59 7.03 -16.48
C LEU A 52 11.38 6.16 -16.19
N ALA A 53 10.18 6.73 -16.19
CA ALA A 53 8.96 6.04 -15.80
C ALA A 53 8.42 5.16 -16.93
N GLU A 54 7.95 3.98 -16.56
CA GLU A 54 7.15 3.11 -17.41
C GLU A 54 5.80 2.90 -16.70
N VAL A 55 4.69 3.19 -17.38
CA VAL A 55 3.35 2.97 -16.82
C VAL A 55 2.97 1.50 -16.97
N VAL A 56 2.62 0.87 -15.86
CA VAL A 56 2.17 -0.53 -15.82
C VAL A 56 0.76 -0.56 -15.25
N LYS A 57 -0.16 -1.19 -15.98
CA LYS A 57 -1.54 -1.45 -15.54
C LYS A 57 -1.65 -2.90 -15.07
N LEU A 58 -2.21 -3.08 -13.90
CA LEU A 58 -2.42 -4.37 -13.24
C LEU A 58 -3.92 -4.62 -13.10
N SER A 59 -4.36 -5.81 -13.48
CA SER A 59 -5.69 -6.29 -13.14
C SER A 59 -5.75 -6.71 -11.67
N ALA A 60 -6.95 -6.72 -11.09
CA ALA A 60 -7.17 -7.26 -9.75
C ALA A 60 -6.59 -8.68 -9.62
N GLY A 61 -5.84 -8.94 -8.55
CA GLY A 61 -5.14 -10.20 -8.30
C GLY A 61 -3.81 -10.36 -9.03
N ALA A 62 -3.38 -9.38 -9.85
CA ALA A 62 -2.07 -9.44 -10.50
C ALA A 62 -0.94 -9.18 -9.49
N VAL A 63 0.08 -10.04 -9.50
CA VAL A 63 1.26 -9.92 -8.64
C VAL A 63 2.24 -8.95 -9.29
N LEU A 64 2.62 -7.90 -8.56
CA LEU A 64 3.60 -6.91 -8.97
C LEU A 64 5.02 -7.33 -8.60
N THR A 65 5.22 -7.81 -7.37
CA THR A 65 6.51 -8.30 -6.85
C THR A 65 6.31 -9.56 -6.03
N ARG A 66 7.35 -10.40 -5.97
CA ARG A 66 7.39 -11.58 -5.09
C ARG A 66 8.55 -11.47 -4.13
N GLU A 67 8.31 -11.79 -2.86
CA GLU A 67 9.37 -11.87 -1.84
C GLU A 67 10.49 -12.79 -2.29
N GLY A 68 11.74 -12.34 -2.12
CA GLY A 68 12.94 -13.09 -2.47
C GLY A 68 13.36 -13.00 -3.95
N GLU A 69 12.48 -12.54 -4.86
CA GLU A 69 12.88 -12.31 -6.25
C GLU A 69 13.79 -11.08 -6.38
N PRO A 70 14.69 -11.04 -7.39
CA PRO A 70 15.51 -9.85 -7.67
C PRO A 70 14.66 -8.59 -7.78
N ALA A 71 15.13 -7.48 -7.20
CA ALA A 71 14.42 -6.21 -7.15
C ALA A 71 15.03 -5.16 -8.11
N PRO A 72 14.87 -5.32 -9.44
CA PRO A 72 15.42 -4.38 -10.42
C PRO A 72 14.63 -3.08 -10.54
N HIS A 73 13.42 -3.02 -9.95
CA HIS A 73 12.51 -1.90 -10.10
C HIS A 73 12.00 -1.37 -8.75
N VAL A 74 11.63 -0.10 -8.76
CA VAL A 74 10.84 0.57 -7.73
C VAL A 74 9.55 1.11 -8.37
N PHE A 75 8.50 1.38 -7.56
CA PHE A 75 7.18 1.70 -8.08
C PHE A 75 6.55 2.84 -7.31
N ASN A 76 5.88 3.74 -8.03
CA ASN A 76 4.97 4.72 -7.47
C ASN A 76 3.55 4.39 -7.90
N ILE A 77 2.62 4.23 -6.96
CA ILE A 77 1.23 3.92 -7.25
C ILE A 77 0.53 5.20 -7.72
N THR A 78 -0.08 5.17 -8.90
CA THR A 78 -0.78 6.34 -9.47
C THR A 78 -2.29 6.24 -9.37
N SER A 79 -2.84 5.02 -9.33
CA SER A 79 -4.25 4.75 -9.07
C SER A 79 -4.47 3.32 -8.59
N GLY A 80 -5.59 3.07 -7.93
CA GLY A 80 -5.93 1.77 -7.37
C GLY A 80 -5.23 1.49 -6.04
N SER A 81 -5.11 0.22 -5.68
CA SER A 81 -4.54 -0.21 -4.40
C SER A 81 -3.85 -1.56 -4.49
N LEU A 82 -2.79 -1.71 -3.69
CA LEU A 82 -2.02 -2.95 -3.53
C LEU A 82 -2.11 -3.44 -2.09
N ARG A 83 -2.04 -4.76 -1.90
CA ARG A 83 -1.68 -5.38 -0.61
C ARG A 83 -0.24 -5.82 -0.64
N VAL A 84 0.46 -5.58 0.44
CA VAL A 84 1.85 -6.02 0.67
C VAL A 84 1.82 -7.09 1.74
N TYR A 85 2.44 -8.24 1.50
CA TYR A 85 2.32 -9.40 2.40
C TYR A 85 3.57 -10.29 2.40
N LYS A 86 3.67 -11.09 3.45
CA LYS A 86 4.59 -12.23 3.55
C LYS A 86 3.81 -13.53 3.69
N LEU A 87 4.38 -14.59 3.17
CA LEU A 87 3.87 -15.94 3.35
C LEU A 87 4.71 -16.69 4.39
N LEU A 88 4.04 -17.30 5.35
CA LEU A 88 4.67 -18.20 6.29
C LEU A 88 4.90 -19.57 5.62
N PRO A 89 5.86 -20.40 6.12
CA PRO A 89 6.14 -21.70 5.54
C PRO A 89 4.93 -22.66 5.51
N ASP A 90 3.96 -22.46 6.40
CA ASP A 90 2.71 -23.21 6.48
C ASP A 90 1.60 -22.69 5.53
N GLY A 91 1.90 -21.69 4.72
CA GLY A 91 0.98 -21.09 3.76
C GLY A 91 0.08 -19.99 4.32
N ARG A 92 0.12 -19.72 5.63
CA ARG A 92 -0.58 -18.54 6.18
C ARG A 92 0.03 -17.28 5.63
N ARG A 93 -0.83 -16.29 5.37
CA ARG A 93 -0.43 -14.97 4.87
C ARG A 93 -0.55 -13.93 5.99
N GLN A 94 0.49 -13.12 6.14
CA GLN A 94 0.42 -11.89 6.93
C GLN A 94 0.46 -10.71 5.99
N ILE A 95 -0.60 -9.94 5.91
CA ILE A 95 -0.57 -8.64 5.25
C ILE A 95 0.17 -7.68 6.16
N THR A 96 1.16 -6.99 5.61
CA THR A 96 2.01 -6.03 6.34
C THR A 96 1.63 -4.59 6.02
N GLY A 97 0.88 -4.37 4.93
CA GLY A 97 0.42 -3.04 4.54
C GLY A 97 -0.53 -3.05 3.36
N PHE A 98 -1.23 -1.93 3.21
CA PHE A 98 -1.98 -1.58 2.02
C PHE A 98 -1.38 -0.31 1.45
N LEU A 99 -1.17 -0.29 0.14
CA LEU A 99 -0.63 0.87 -0.56
C LEU A 99 -1.69 1.44 -1.50
N PHE A 100 -1.76 2.76 -1.56
CA PHE A 100 -2.74 3.52 -2.32
C PHE A 100 -2.06 4.48 -3.29
N ALA A 101 -2.86 5.21 -4.07
CA ALA A 101 -2.33 6.25 -4.95
C ALA A 101 -1.48 7.26 -4.16
N GLY A 102 -0.27 7.51 -4.63
CA GLY A 102 0.74 8.33 -3.97
C GLY A 102 1.80 7.55 -3.20
N ASP A 103 1.54 6.28 -2.83
CA ASP A 103 2.52 5.48 -2.11
C ASP A 103 3.62 4.96 -3.02
N PHE A 104 4.78 4.66 -2.41
CA PHE A 104 5.97 4.21 -3.11
C PHE A 104 6.36 2.82 -2.61
N LEU A 105 6.67 1.90 -3.53
CA LEU A 105 7.12 0.55 -3.23
C LEU A 105 8.56 0.34 -3.70
N GLY A 106 9.39 -0.22 -2.82
CA GLY A 106 10.77 -0.60 -3.17
C GLY A 106 11.85 0.29 -2.54
N LEU A 107 11.52 1.07 -1.49
CA LEU A 107 12.50 1.86 -0.72
C LEU A 107 13.50 1.00 0.05
N ALA A 108 13.14 -0.24 0.39
CA ALA A 108 14.04 -1.14 1.08
C ALA A 108 15.31 -1.39 0.24
N ILE A 109 16.44 -1.06 0.82
CA ILE A 109 17.77 -1.19 0.19
C ILE A 109 18.14 -2.68 0.22
N GLY A 110 17.87 -3.38 -0.89
CA GLY A 110 18.23 -4.80 -1.05
C GLY A 110 18.28 -5.17 -2.52
N GLU A 111 18.91 -6.30 -2.82
CA GLU A 111 18.93 -6.87 -4.17
C GLU A 111 17.66 -7.65 -4.49
N SER A 112 16.87 -8.00 -3.46
CA SER A 112 15.63 -8.75 -3.56
C SER A 112 14.48 -7.98 -2.93
N TYR A 113 13.27 -8.25 -3.42
CA TYR A 113 12.06 -7.74 -2.76
C TYR A 113 11.87 -8.42 -1.40
N VAL A 114 11.63 -7.62 -0.37
CA VAL A 114 11.44 -8.09 1.02
C VAL A 114 9.99 -8.48 1.30
N PHE A 115 9.07 -8.16 0.38
CA PHE A 115 7.64 -8.47 0.44
C PHE A 115 7.11 -8.84 -0.95
N SER A 116 6.01 -9.59 -0.96
CA SER A 116 5.16 -9.74 -2.13
C SER A 116 4.14 -8.59 -2.18
N ALA A 117 3.88 -8.06 -3.38
CA ALA A 117 2.84 -7.05 -3.60
C ALA A 117 1.89 -7.51 -4.71
N GLU A 118 0.59 -7.33 -4.48
CA GLU A 118 -0.48 -7.80 -5.38
C GLU A 118 -1.61 -6.78 -5.46
N ALA A 119 -2.15 -6.56 -6.64
CA ALA A 119 -3.24 -5.62 -6.88
C ALA A 119 -4.55 -6.12 -6.26
N ILE A 120 -5.20 -5.27 -5.45
CA ILE A 120 -6.52 -5.56 -4.87
C ILE A 120 -7.60 -5.31 -5.93
N GLU A 121 -7.40 -4.29 -6.73
CA GLU A 121 -8.28 -3.84 -7.80
C GLU A 121 -7.44 -3.45 -9.03
N THR A 122 -8.08 -2.99 -10.11
CA THR A 122 -7.34 -2.42 -11.24
C THR A 122 -6.46 -1.28 -10.74
N THR A 123 -5.15 -1.45 -10.89
CA THR A 123 -4.13 -0.55 -10.31
C THR A 123 -3.16 -0.11 -11.40
N THR A 124 -2.78 1.15 -11.37
CA THR A 124 -1.75 1.71 -12.26
C THR A 124 -0.56 2.15 -11.42
N VAL A 125 0.63 1.81 -11.88
CA VAL A 125 1.89 2.21 -11.23
C VAL A 125 2.86 2.80 -12.26
N CYS A 126 3.65 3.80 -11.84
CA CYS A 126 4.88 4.16 -12.52
C CYS A 126 5.99 3.24 -12.03
N ARG A 127 6.62 2.51 -12.94
CA ARG A 127 7.75 1.63 -12.68
C ARG A 127 9.04 2.31 -13.11
N PHE A 128 10.05 2.26 -12.24
CA PHE A 128 11.38 2.82 -12.53
C PHE A 128 12.43 1.72 -12.38
N ARG A 129 13.41 1.68 -13.28
CA ARG A 129 14.60 0.85 -13.09
C ARG A 129 15.42 1.41 -11.93
N LYS A 130 15.83 0.56 -10.98
CA LYS A 130 16.47 0.94 -9.73
C LYS A 130 17.78 1.72 -9.95
N GLY A 131 18.62 1.30 -10.88
CA GLY A 131 19.90 1.98 -11.16
C GLY A 131 19.73 3.43 -11.62
N PRO A 132 19.04 3.69 -12.74
CA PRO A 132 18.79 5.05 -13.21
C PRO A 132 17.99 5.90 -12.21
N PHE A 133 17.02 5.33 -11.50
CA PHE A 133 16.28 6.01 -10.45
C PHE A 133 17.20 6.47 -9.31
N ARG A 134 18.09 5.59 -8.84
CA ARG A 134 19.07 5.90 -7.81
C ARG A 134 20.01 7.03 -8.24
N ALA A 135 20.51 7.01 -9.48
CA ALA A 135 21.36 8.07 -10.01
C ALA A 135 20.63 9.44 -10.03
N LEU A 136 19.32 9.43 -10.36
CA LEU A 136 18.50 10.65 -10.28
C LEU A 136 18.36 11.13 -8.83
N VAL A 137 18.10 10.25 -7.88
CA VAL A 137 18.01 10.58 -6.44
C VAL A 137 19.31 11.22 -5.95
N GLU A 138 20.46 10.60 -6.27
CA GLU A 138 21.79 11.12 -5.88
C GLU A 138 22.10 12.50 -6.48
N SER A 139 21.44 12.89 -7.58
CA SER A 139 21.59 14.21 -8.23
C SER A 139 20.53 15.23 -7.84
N SER A 140 19.50 14.84 -7.07
CA SER A 140 18.36 15.71 -6.70
C SER A 140 18.11 15.68 -5.20
N SER A 141 18.66 16.68 -4.48
CA SER A 141 18.47 16.80 -3.03
C SER A 141 16.99 16.86 -2.59
N PRO A 142 16.05 17.53 -3.32
CA PRO A 142 14.64 17.50 -2.95
C PRO A 142 14.05 16.08 -3.02
N LEU A 143 14.42 15.28 -4.03
CA LEU A 143 13.95 13.90 -4.18
C LEU A 143 14.53 13.01 -3.08
N GLU A 144 15.80 13.16 -2.75
CA GLU A 144 16.46 12.44 -1.65
C GLU A 144 15.78 12.73 -0.29
N HIS A 145 15.55 14.01 0.03
CA HIS A 145 14.84 14.40 1.26
C HIS A 145 13.42 13.82 1.32
N MET A 146 12.69 13.83 0.21
CA MET A 146 11.34 13.26 0.15
C MET A 146 11.37 11.75 0.40
N LEU A 147 12.30 11.02 -0.18
CA LEU A 147 12.44 9.58 0.04
C LEU A 147 12.84 9.27 1.47
N LEU A 148 13.76 10.06 2.07
CA LEU A 148 14.13 9.92 3.47
C LEU A 148 12.91 10.15 4.40
N HIS A 149 12.13 11.19 4.14
CA HIS A 149 10.90 11.46 4.88
C HIS A 149 9.91 10.29 4.79
N ARG A 150 9.69 9.75 3.58
CA ARG A 150 8.83 8.58 3.39
C ARG A 150 9.35 7.34 4.12
N THR A 151 10.65 7.07 4.05
CA THR A 151 11.26 5.94 4.77
C THR A 151 11.06 6.07 6.29
N SER A 152 11.21 7.29 6.82
CA SER A 152 10.96 7.56 8.24
C SER A 152 9.49 7.34 8.62
N HIS A 153 8.56 7.72 7.75
CA HIS A 153 7.12 7.46 7.93
C HIS A 153 6.80 5.95 7.89
N GLU A 154 7.38 5.21 6.94
CA GLU A 154 7.21 3.74 6.87
C GLU A 154 7.75 3.05 8.12
N LEU A 155 8.89 3.51 8.64
CA LEU A 155 9.45 2.98 9.90
C LEU A 155 8.51 3.25 11.08
N ALA A 156 7.99 4.46 11.22
CA ALA A 156 7.02 4.81 12.26
C ALA A 156 5.72 3.99 12.14
N ALA A 157 5.21 3.80 10.92
CA ALA A 157 4.04 2.95 10.66
C ALA A 157 4.30 1.49 11.05
N ALA A 158 5.50 0.95 10.74
CA ALA A 158 5.88 -0.41 11.14
C ALA A 158 5.95 -0.56 12.67
N GLN A 159 6.49 0.44 13.39
CA GLN A 159 6.52 0.44 14.85
C GLN A 159 5.10 0.50 15.46
N ASN A 160 4.23 1.34 14.90
CA ASN A 160 2.82 1.40 15.30
C ASN A 160 2.10 0.08 15.05
N GLN A 161 2.38 -0.61 13.93
CA GLN A 161 1.83 -1.93 13.63
C GLN A 161 2.31 -2.99 14.65
N MET A 162 3.56 -2.96 15.10
CA MET A 162 4.04 -3.84 16.17
C MET A 162 3.28 -3.62 17.47
N LEU A 163 3.06 -2.35 17.85
CA LEU A 163 2.27 -2.01 19.04
C LEU A 163 0.81 -2.47 18.89
N LEU A 164 0.22 -2.21 17.71
CA LEU A 164 -1.14 -2.61 17.38
C LEU A 164 -1.33 -4.12 17.55
N LEU A 165 -0.46 -4.92 16.93
CA LEU A 165 -0.56 -6.39 16.99
C LEU A 165 -0.20 -6.96 18.37
N GLY A 166 0.69 -6.31 19.11
CA GLY A 166 1.18 -6.82 20.40
C GLY A 166 0.32 -6.47 21.60
N ARG A 167 -0.41 -5.34 21.58
CA ARG A 167 -1.07 -4.80 22.79
C ARG A 167 -2.53 -4.42 22.61
N LYS A 168 -2.98 -4.06 21.41
CA LYS A 168 -4.34 -3.58 21.21
C LYS A 168 -5.37 -4.72 21.15
N THR A 169 -6.55 -4.49 21.70
CA THR A 169 -7.73 -5.36 21.55
C THR A 169 -8.29 -5.31 20.12
N ALA A 170 -9.17 -6.23 19.75
CA ALA A 170 -9.74 -6.28 18.40
C ALA A 170 -10.46 -4.99 17.98
N ILE A 171 -11.16 -4.33 18.92
CA ILE A 171 -11.85 -3.07 18.62
C ILE A 171 -10.86 -1.92 18.44
N GLU A 172 -9.83 -1.84 19.28
CA GLU A 172 -8.76 -0.84 19.17
C GLU A 172 -7.96 -1.01 17.88
N ARG A 173 -7.65 -2.26 17.48
CA ARG A 173 -6.97 -2.55 16.21
C ARG A 173 -7.79 -2.08 15.02
N LEU A 174 -9.07 -2.42 15.00
CA LEU A 174 -9.93 -2.03 13.88
C LEU A 174 -10.18 -0.52 13.86
N ALA A 175 -10.36 0.13 15.02
CA ALA A 175 -10.50 1.58 15.10
C ALA A 175 -9.25 2.31 14.59
N SER A 176 -8.05 1.87 15.01
CA SER A 176 -6.77 2.41 14.53
C SER A 176 -6.64 2.25 13.02
N PHE A 177 -6.92 1.04 12.49
CA PHE A 177 -6.87 0.77 11.06
C PHE A 177 -7.78 1.70 10.25
N LEU A 178 -9.02 1.94 10.71
CA LEU A 178 -9.95 2.82 10.01
C LEU A 178 -9.51 4.29 10.03
N LEU A 179 -8.81 4.73 11.09
CA LEU A 179 -8.25 6.07 11.17
C LEU A 179 -7.00 6.25 10.30
N ASP A 180 -6.22 5.18 10.10
CA ASP A 180 -4.98 5.20 9.31
C ASP A 180 -5.24 5.10 7.80
N LEU A 181 -6.46 4.71 7.40
CA LEU A 181 -6.81 4.65 5.98
C LEU A 181 -6.90 6.07 5.40
N PRO A 182 -6.42 6.28 4.15
CA PRO A 182 -6.54 7.57 3.48
C PRO A 182 -8.01 7.97 3.36
N GLY A 183 -8.33 9.17 3.86
CA GLY A 183 -9.68 9.72 3.87
C GLY A 183 -10.21 10.11 2.48
N HIS A 184 -9.38 10.02 1.45
CA HIS A 184 -9.78 10.36 0.07
C HIS A 184 -8.93 9.60 -0.94
N ASP A 185 -9.56 9.19 -2.02
CA ASP A 185 -8.92 8.71 -3.24
C ASP A 185 -8.80 9.94 -4.17
N PRO A 186 -7.58 10.33 -4.64
CA PRO A 186 -7.43 11.49 -5.52
C PRO A 186 -8.22 11.34 -6.83
N ALA A 187 -8.50 10.11 -7.26
CA ALA A 187 -9.33 9.84 -8.44
C ALA A 187 -10.84 9.92 -8.14
N ARG A 188 -11.24 9.98 -6.88
CA ARG A 188 -12.65 9.99 -6.44
C ARG A 188 -12.80 10.88 -5.21
N PRO A 189 -13.05 12.19 -5.38
CA PRO A 189 -13.33 13.10 -4.27
C PRO A 189 -14.48 12.54 -3.42
N THR A 190 -14.25 12.36 -2.15
CA THR A 190 -15.22 11.79 -1.23
C THR A 190 -15.63 12.82 -0.18
N ALA A 191 -16.84 12.67 0.37
CA ALA A 191 -17.32 13.51 1.45
C ALA A 191 -16.44 13.35 2.72
N PRO A 192 -16.36 14.37 3.60
CA PRO A 192 -15.66 14.26 4.87
C PRO A 192 -16.12 13.03 5.66
N GLY A 193 -15.17 12.29 6.25
CA GLY A 193 -15.44 11.07 6.99
C GLY A 193 -15.67 9.81 6.15
N HIS A 194 -15.72 9.93 4.83
CA HIS A 194 -15.83 8.77 3.95
C HIS A 194 -14.48 8.05 3.83
N VAL A 195 -14.50 6.75 4.05
CA VAL A 195 -13.33 5.86 3.97
C VAL A 195 -13.63 4.74 2.99
N ARG A 196 -12.79 4.57 1.99
CA ARG A 196 -12.89 3.48 1.04
C ARG A 196 -12.15 2.24 1.56
N LEU A 197 -12.82 1.08 1.47
CA LEU A 197 -12.29 -0.23 1.83
C LEU A 197 -12.19 -1.12 0.58
N PRO A 198 -11.16 -0.99 -0.26
CA PRO A 198 -11.01 -1.83 -1.45
C PRO A 198 -10.70 -3.29 -1.09
N MET A 199 -10.15 -3.53 0.11
CA MET A 199 -9.80 -4.85 0.61
C MET A 199 -11.00 -5.58 1.20
N LYS A 200 -11.00 -6.90 1.09
CA LYS A 200 -12.00 -7.78 1.71
C LYS A 200 -11.79 -7.90 3.22
N ARG A 201 -12.83 -8.28 3.96
CA ARG A 201 -12.75 -8.49 5.42
C ARG A 201 -11.70 -9.51 5.84
N GLY A 202 -11.45 -10.54 5.01
CA GLY A 202 -10.38 -11.50 5.24
C GLY A 202 -9.00 -10.85 5.18
N GLU A 203 -8.80 -9.90 4.28
CA GLU A 203 -7.54 -9.18 4.16
C GLU A 203 -7.33 -8.19 5.32
N ILE A 204 -8.41 -7.57 5.81
CA ILE A 204 -8.37 -6.78 7.04
C ILE A 204 -8.02 -7.69 8.23
N ALA A 205 -8.57 -8.90 8.29
CA ALA A 205 -8.24 -9.89 9.31
C ALA A 205 -6.76 -10.31 9.24
N ASP A 206 -6.25 -10.63 8.04
CA ASP A 206 -4.83 -10.96 7.82
C ASP A 206 -3.89 -9.79 8.23
N TYR A 207 -4.31 -8.53 8.05
CA TYR A 207 -3.54 -7.35 8.45
C TYR A 207 -3.55 -7.13 9.95
N LEU A 208 -4.71 -7.30 10.59
CA LEU A 208 -4.92 -7.03 12.02
C LEU A 208 -4.59 -8.21 12.94
N GLY A 209 -4.21 -9.38 12.39
CA GLY A 209 -4.01 -10.59 13.17
C GLY A 209 -5.29 -11.06 13.89
N LEU A 210 -6.43 -10.96 13.19
CA LEU A 210 -7.75 -11.34 13.68
C LEU A 210 -8.37 -12.42 12.79
N THR A 211 -9.51 -12.96 13.21
CA THR A 211 -10.35 -13.78 12.33
C THR A 211 -11.37 -12.92 11.59
N ILE A 212 -11.86 -13.39 10.44
CA ILE A 212 -12.88 -12.72 9.63
C ILE A 212 -14.16 -12.46 10.46
N GLU A 213 -14.54 -13.44 11.31
CA GLU A 213 -15.67 -13.36 12.20
C GLU A 213 -15.49 -12.24 13.23
N THR A 214 -14.28 -12.10 13.77
CA THR A 214 -13.97 -11.04 14.74
C THR A 214 -14.06 -9.66 14.09
N VAL A 215 -13.46 -9.48 12.90
CA VAL A 215 -13.58 -8.23 12.13
C VAL A 215 -15.05 -7.90 11.86
N SER A 216 -15.83 -8.89 11.39
CA SER A 216 -17.25 -8.72 11.10
C SER A 216 -18.08 -8.34 12.33
N ARG A 217 -17.84 -8.98 13.48
CA ARG A 217 -18.52 -8.66 14.74
C ARG A 217 -18.18 -7.26 15.23
N VAL A 218 -16.92 -6.85 15.14
CA VAL A 218 -16.49 -5.51 15.59
C VAL A 218 -17.10 -4.43 14.69
N LEU A 219 -17.08 -4.59 13.37
CA LEU A 219 -17.74 -3.66 12.43
C LEU A 219 -19.25 -3.54 12.72
N THR A 220 -19.93 -4.67 12.95
CA THR A 220 -21.37 -4.68 13.29
C THR A 220 -21.63 -3.95 14.61
N ARG A 221 -20.78 -4.14 15.62
CA ARG A 221 -20.88 -3.44 16.91
C ARG A 221 -20.65 -1.93 16.78
N MET A 222 -19.66 -1.50 16.00
CA MET A 222 -19.41 -0.08 15.74
C MET A 222 -20.58 0.56 14.99
N LYS A 223 -21.16 -0.15 14.01
CA LYS A 223 -22.37 0.29 13.28
C LYS A 223 -23.57 0.42 14.22
N ALA A 224 -23.81 -0.57 15.09
CA ALA A 224 -24.93 -0.53 16.05
C ALA A 224 -24.80 0.61 17.06
N LYS A 225 -23.56 1.03 17.40
CA LYS A 225 -23.27 2.19 18.24
C LYS A 225 -23.30 3.53 17.49
N GLY A 226 -23.58 3.55 16.19
CA GLY A 226 -23.57 4.77 15.37
C GLY A 226 -22.19 5.42 15.22
N ILE A 227 -21.11 4.67 15.44
CA ILE A 227 -19.73 5.19 15.26
C ILE A 227 -19.38 5.26 13.78
N ILE A 228 -19.84 4.28 13.03
CA ILE A 228 -19.66 4.17 11.58
C ILE A 228 -20.98 3.81 10.89
N SER A 229 -21.12 4.15 9.62
CA SER A 229 -22.11 3.56 8.71
C SER A 229 -21.40 2.91 7.53
N MET A 230 -22.05 1.95 6.89
CA MET A 230 -21.50 1.23 5.75
C MET A 230 -22.58 1.18 4.65
N PRO A 231 -22.58 2.17 3.73
CA PRO A 231 -23.50 2.19 2.60
C PRO A 231 -23.31 0.99 1.66
N SER A 232 -22.06 0.51 1.52
CA SER A 232 -21.70 -0.69 0.77
C SER A 232 -20.66 -1.52 1.53
N GLN A 233 -20.21 -2.63 0.91
CA GLN A 233 -19.12 -3.43 1.49
C GLN A 233 -17.75 -2.74 1.39
N SER A 234 -17.60 -1.85 0.43
CA SER A 234 -16.35 -1.12 0.15
C SER A 234 -16.37 0.34 0.57
N ASP A 235 -17.50 0.82 1.12
CA ASP A 235 -17.65 2.21 1.54
C ASP A 235 -18.06 2.28 3.00
N LEU A 236 -17.33 3.06 3.76
CA LEU A 236 -17.55 3.31 5.17
C LEU A 236 -17.58 4.82 5.42
N ILE A 237 -18.49 5.27 6.29
CA ILE A 237 -18.54 6.65 6.74
C ILE A 237 -18.29 6.63 8.25
N VAL A 238 -17.35 7.44 8.70
CA VAL A 238 -17.07 7.68 10.11
C VAL A 238 -18.06 8.74 10.61
N GLU A 239 -19.09 8.31 11.31
CA GLU A 239 -20.15 9.20 11.85
C GLU A 239 -19.70 9.92 13.13
N ARG A 240 -18.90 9.23 13.95
CA ARG A 240 -18.42 9.73 15.24
C ARG A 240 -16.90 9.60 15.33
N PRO A 241 -16.12 10.54 14.73
CA PRO A 241 -14.66 10.51 14.76
C PRO A 241 -14.05 10.58 16.16
N ASP A 242 -14.73 11.27 17.07
CA ASP A 242 -14.39 11.36 18.49
C ASP A 242 -14.38 9.98 19.17
N LEU A 243 -15.46 9.22 19.01
CA LEU A 243 -15.58 7.88 19.59
C LEU A 243 -14.63 6.88 18.90
N LEU A 244 -14.43 7.01 17.58
CA LEU A 244 -13.50 6.15 16.88
C LEU A 244 -12.07 6.35 17.41
N ARG A 245 -11.66 7.60 17.65
CA ARG A 245 -10.36 7.93 18.26
C ARG A 245 -10.26 7.41 19.70
N ALA A 246 -11.28 7.59 20.51
CA ALA A 246 -11.30 7.07 21.88
C ALA A 246 -11.18 5.53 21.92
N HIS A 247 -11.84 4.82 20.98
CA HIS A 247 -11.62 3.38 20.82
C HIS A 247 -10.20 3.04 20.34
N ALA A 248 -9.61 3.82 19.46
CA ALA A 248 -8.26 3.57 18.97
C ALA A 248 -7.19 3.79 20.05
N SER A 249 -7.41 4.75 20.98
CA SER A 249 -6.50 5.04 22.11
C SER A 249 -6.70 4.12 23.32
N GLY A 250 -7.81 3.37 23.37
CA GLY A 250 -8.13 2.50 24.50
C GLY A 250 -8.73 3.25 25.70
N GLU A 251 -9.34 4.41 25.46
CA GLU A 251 -9.99 5.25 26.49
C GLU A 251 -11.44 4.82 26.78
N VAL A 252 -12.00 3.85 25.99
CA VAL A 252 -13.42 3.40 26.12
C VAL A 252 -13.50 1.87 26.07
#